data_da48c3923e0089612af3901583062515
#
_entry.id   da48c3923e0089612af3901583062515
#
_cell.length_a   1.000
_cell.length_b   1.000
_cell.length_c   1.000
_cell.angle_alpha   90.00
_cell.angle_beta   90.00
_cell.angle_gamma   90.00
#
_symmetry.space_group_name_H-M   'P 1'
#
loop_
_entity.id
_entity.type
_entity.pdbx_description
1 polymer ?
#
loop_
_entity_poly.entity_id
_entity_poly.type
_entity_poly.pdbx_seq_one_letter_code
_entity_poly.pdbx_strand_id
1 'polypeptide(L)'
;MVSRATVLLVGPDQEDRERLGGWLESAGIDPINCPGPHAPDFTCLGTSNAACPLVNLADVAVLDVRRLPRTSSAGLPGWRLLRYYLEHGKPVVVIADRYRKPTIRPEQVFVLRPNPGRESLLLAVRALLREAATW
;
A
#
# COMPACT_ATOMS: atom_id res chain seq x y z
N MET A 1 18.02 13.47 -15.22
CA MET A 1 17.76 13.39 -13.79
C MET A 1 16.70 12.33 -13.53
N VAL A 2 17.00 11.37 -12.69
CA VAL A 2 16.07 10.28 -12.39
C VAL A 2 15.11 10.73 -11.31
N SER A 3 13.81 10.63 -11.57
CA SER A 3 12.79 10.90 -10.58
C SER A 3 12.86 9.87 -9.45
N ARG A 4 12.72 10.32 -8.22
CA ARG A 4 12.60 9.40 -7.09
C ARG A 4 11.25 8.70 -7.15
N ALA A 5 11.26 7.40 -6.87
CA ALA A 5 10.01 6.65 -6.75
C ALA A 5 9.24 7.12 -5.51
N THR A 6 7.92 7.08 -5.61
CA THR A 6 7.03 7.49 -4.54
C THR A 6 6.21 6.30 -4.07
N VAL A 7 6.18 6.07 -2.76
CA VAL A 7 5.43 4.96 -2.15
C VAL A 7 4.39 5.51 -1.19
N LEU A 8 3.14 5.10 -1.39
CA LEU A 8 2.04 5.45 -0.50
C LEU A 8 1.99 4.44 0.66
N LEU A 9 2.16 4.92 1.88
CA LEU A 9 2.06 4.11 3.09
C LEU A 9 0.67 4.27 3.68
N VAL A 10 -0.10 3.20 3.71
CA VAL A 10 -1.49 3.20 4.19
C VAL A 10 -1.60 2.35 5.44
N GLY A 11 -2.00 2.95 6.54
CA GLY A 11 -2.21 2.24 7.79
C GLY A 11 -2.56 3.19 8.92
N PRO A 12 -3.29 2.72 9.95
CA PRO A 12 -3.76 3.56 11.04
C PRO A 12 -2.67 3.94 12.05
N ASP A 13 -1.57 3.18 12.11
CA ASP A 13 -0.52 3.39 13.10
C ASP A 13 0.54 4.34 12.58
N GLN A 14 0.63 5.53 13.18
CA GLN A 14 1.59 6.54 12.77
C GLN A 14 3.03 6.10 13.00
N GLU A 15 3.31 5.40 14.10
CA GLU A 15 4.68 4.93 14.39
C GLU A 15 5.14 3.93 13.33
N ASP A 16 4.27 3.02 12.92
CA ASP A 16 4.58 2.07 11.85
C ASP A 16 4.87 2.80 10.54
N ARG A 17 4.04 3.80 10.18
CA ARG A 17 4.26 4.57 8.96
C ARG A 17 5.57 5.33 9.00
N GLU A 18 5.91 5.93 10.15
CA GLU A 18 7.18 6.65 10.31
C GLU A 18 8.38 5.72 10.19
N ARG A 19 8.28 4.52 10.77
CA ARG A 19 9.35 3.53 10.68
C ARG A 19 9.55 3.06 9.25
N LEU A 20 8.49 2.66 8.58
CA LEU A 20 8.56 2.22 7.19
C LEU A 20 9.01 3.36 6.27
N GLY A 21 8.48 4.56 6.50
CA GLY A 21 8.88 5.75 5.74
C GLY A 21 10.35 6.09 5.89
N GLY A 22 10.89 5.96 7.09
CA GLY A 22 12.31 6.18 7.34
C GLY A 22 13.18 5.21 6.56
N TRP A 23 12.78 3.94 6.49
CA TRP A 23 13.49 2.93 5.70
C TRP A 23 13.47 3.27 4.21
N LEU A 24 12.31 3.70 3.70
CA LEU A 24 12.18 4.08 2.30
C LEU A 24 13.04 5.31 1.97
N GLU A 25 13.00 6.33 2.82
CA GLU A 25 13.81 7.53 2.62
C GLU A 25 15.30 7.21 2.60
N SER A 26 15.76 6.31 3.48
CA SER A 26 17.15 5.89 3.51
C SER A 26 17.58 5.19 2.21
N ALA A 27 16.63 4.66 1.46
CA ALA A 27 16.87 4.00 0.18
C ALA A 27 16.62 4.91 -1.02
N GLY A 28 16.36 6.20 -0.80
CA GLY A 28 16.11 7.15 -1.89
C GLY A 28 14.69 7.10 -2.44
N ILE A 29 13.73 6.59 -1.67
CA ILE A 29 12.33 6.49 -2.06
C ILE A 29 11.51 7.45 -1.22
N ASP A 30 10.62 8.22 -1.85
CA ASP A 30 9.80 9.20 -1.15
C ASP A 30 8.52 8.57 -0.62
N PRO A 31 8.28 8.58 0.72
CA PRO A 31 7.02 8.07 1.26
C PRO A 31 5.95 9.15 1.28
N ILE A 32 4.70 8.73 1.06
CA ILE A 32 3.50 9.53 1.29
C ILE A 32 2.69 8.80 2.35
N ASN A 33 2.27 9.50 3.40
CA ASN A 33 1.52 8.88 4.49
C ASN A 33 0.02 9.03 4.31
N CYS A 34 -0.72 7.95 4.55
CA CYS A 34 -2.18 7.94 4.57
C CYS A 34 -2.64 7.18 5.80
N PRO A 35 -3.45 7.78 6.69
CA PRO A 35 -3.88 7.12 7.92
C PRO A 35 -4.83 5.94 7.69
N GLY A 36 -5.36 5.81 6.48
CA GLY A 36 -6.25 4.71 6.15
C GLY A 36 -7.74 5.08 6.28
N PRO A 37 -8.62 4.17 5.86
CA PRO A 37 -10.05 4.47 5.74
C PRO A 37 -10.77 4.63 7.08
N HIS A 38 -10.16 4.24 8.20
CA HIS A 38 -10.78 4.30 9.51
C HIS A 38 -10.19 5.36 10.44
N ALA A 39 -9.31 6.22 9.94
CA ALA A 39 -8.73 7.26 10.76
C ALA A 39 -9.81 8.28 11.16
N PRO A 40 -9.80 8.77 12.42
CA PRO A 40 -10.72 9.84 12.84
C PRO A 40 -10.55 11.07 11.97
N ASP A 41 -11.66 11.72 11.65
CA ASP A 41 -11.68 12.96 10.86
C ASP A 41 -11.03 12.86 9.49
N PHE A 42 -10.94 11.64 8.94
CA PHE A 42 -10.36 11.39 7.63
C PHE A 42 -11.36 10.63 6.75
N THR A 43 -11.58 11.12 5.54
CA THR A 43 -12.42 10.45 4.55
C THR A 43 -11.54 9.80 3.49
N CYS A 44 -11.63 8.48 3.38
CA CYS A 44 -10.91 7.75 2.35
C CYS A 44 -11.67 7.83 1.02
N LEU A 45 -11.14 8.57 0.06
CA LEU A 45 -11.79 8.75 -1.24
C LEU A 45 -11.83 7.45 -2.03
N GLY A 46 -10.81 6.59 -1.89
CA GLY A 46 -10.78 5.29 -2.57
C GLY A 46 -11.91 4.37 -2.15
N THR A 47 -12.27 4.36 -0.85
CA THR A 47 -13.36 3.51 -0.35
C THR A 47 -14.74 4.12 -0.59
N SER A 48 -14.82 5.42 -0.84
CA SER A 48 -16.07 6.12 -1.12
C SER A 48 -16.38 6.26 -2.61
N ASN A 49 -15.63 5.56 -3.47
CA ASN A 49 -15.73 5.62 -4.93
C ASN A 49 -15.37 6.98 -5.53
N ALA A 50 -14.71 7.84 -4.78
CA ALA A 50 -14.18 9.08 -5.30
C ALA A 50 -12.71 8.89 -5.70
N ALA A 51 -12.22 9.72 -6.61
CA ALA A 51 -10.81 9.66 -7.03
C ALA A 51 -9.89 10.04 -5.88
N CYS A 52 -8.87 9.22 -5.61
CA CYS A 52 -7.88 9.49 -4.58
C CYS A 52 -6.64 10.14 -5.20
N PRO A 53 -6.33 11.40 -4.89
CA PRO A 53 -5.17 12.06 -5.48
C PRO A 53 -3.84 11.41 -5.07
N LEU A 54 -3.78 10.78 -3.89
CA LEU A 54 -2.55 10.13 -3.43
C LEU A 54 -2.18 8.93 -4.29
N VAL A 55 -3.18 8.20 -4.80
CA VAL A 55 -2.94 7.06 -5.68
C VAL A 55 -2.27 7.51 -6.98
N ASN A 56 -2.68 8.65 -7.51
CA ASN A 56 -2.10 9.18 -8.74
C ASN A 56 -0.65 9.60 -8.57
N LEU A 57 -0.24 9.99 -7.37
CA LEU A 57 1.12 10.41 -7.08
C LEU A 57 2.05 9.24 -6.77
N ALA A 58 1.51 8.09 -6.39
CA ALA A 58 2.29 6.95 -5.94
C ALA A 58 2.66 6.01 -7.09
N ASP A 59 3.84 5.41 -7.00
CA ASP A 59 4.27 4.34 -7.90
C ASP A 59 3.93 2.97 -7.34
N VAL A 60 3.95 2.83 -6.01
CA VAL A 60 3.61 1.61 -5.28
C VAL A 60 2.86 2.01 -4.02
N ALA A 61 1.88 1.22 -3.61
CA ALA A 61 1.22 1.39 -2.31
C ALA A 61 1.63 0.27 -1.35
N VAL A 62 1.80 0.60 -0.08
CA VAL A 62 1.98 -0.38 0.99
C VAL A 62 0.74 -0.32 1.87
N LEU A 63 0.01 -1.42 1.95
CA LEU A 63 -1.28 -1.50 2.65
C LEU A 63 -1.20 -2.51 3.78
N ASP A 64 -1.35 -2.03 5.01
CA ASP A 64 -1.41 -2.91 6.18
C ASP A 64 -2.87 -3.27 6.46
N VAL A 65 -3.26 -4.49 6.09
CA VAL A 65 -4.64 -4.96 6.26
C VAL A 65 -4.91 -5.56 7.63
N ARG A 66 -3.88 -5.78 8.45
CA ARG A 66 -4.03 -6.43 9.77
C ARG A 66 -4.87 -5.60 10.74
N ARG A 67 -4.77 -4.29 10.62
CA ARG A 67 -5.36 -3.35 11.56
C ARG A 67 -6.68 -2.78 11.09
N LEU A 68 -7.23 -3.34 10.03
CA LEU A 68 -8.52 -2.92 9.51
C LEU A 68 -9.61 -3.82 10.09
N PRO A 69 -10.74 -3.26 10.51
CA PRO A 69 -11.81 -4.05 11.11
C PRO A 69 -12.35 -5.13 10.16
N ARG A 70 -12.55 -6.33 10.69
CA ARG A 70 -13.12 -7.45 9.95
C ARG A 70 -14.63 -7.47 10.16
N THR A 71 -15.34 -6.47 9.70
CA THR A 71 -16.74 -6.29 10.07
C THR A 71 -17.75 -6.93 9.14
N SER A 72 -17.38 -7.30 7.94
CA SER A 72 -18.26 -8.08 7.06
C SER A 72 -17.48 -8.63 5.89
N SER A 73 -17.97 -9.72 5.32
CA SER A 73 -17.36 -10.37 4.19
C SER A 73 -17.40 -9.56 2.90
N ALA A 74 -18.34 -8.63 2.78
CA ALA A 74 -18.63 -7.99 1.50
C ALA A 74 -18.17 -6.55 1.39
N GLY A 75 -17.31 -6.06 2.25
CA GLY A 75 -16.97 -4.65 2.16
C GLY A 75 -15.96 -4.16 3.15
N LEU A 76 -14.99 -5.00 3.52
CA LEU A 76 -13.87 -4.54 4.33
C LEU A 76 -13.16 -3.42 3.58
N PRO A 77 -13.05 -2.21 4.18
CA PRO A 77 -12.45 -1.07 3.48
C PRO A 77 -11.04 -1.31 2.95
N GLY A 78 -10.25 -2.14 3.66
CA GLY A 78 -8.91 -2.50 3.20
C GLY A 78 -8.92 -3.27 1.89
N TRP A 79 -9.86 -4.20 1.72
CA TRP A 79 -9.97 -4.99 0.49
C TRP A 79 -10.51 -4.16 -0.66
N ARG A 80 -11.42 -3.22 -0.38
CA ARG A 80 -11.88 -2.26 -1.39
C ARG A 80 -10.74 -1.37 -1.83
N LEU A 81 -9.89 -0.96 -0.91
CA LEU A 81 -8.76 -0.10 -1.20
C LEU A 81 -7.72 -0.84 -2.05
N LEU A 82 -7.44 -2.10 -1.71
CA LEU A 82 -6.55 -2.94 -2.52
C LEU A 82 -7.07 -3.05 -3.95
N ARG A 83 -8.36 -3.38 -4.10
CA ARG A 83 -8.99 -3.49 -5.41
C ARG A 83 -8.91 -2.17 -6.18
N TYR A 84 -9.17 -1.07 -5.51
CA TYR A 84 -9.08 0.26 -6.11
C TYR A 84 -7.68 0.53 -6.69
N TYR A 85 -6.63 0.23 -5.92
CA TYR A 85 -5.27 0.43 -6.39
C TYR A 85 -4.96 -0.43 -7.61
N LEU A 86 -5.35 -1.70 -7.58
CA LEU A 86 -5.11 -2.62 -8.69
C LEU A 86 -5.88 -2.20 -9.94
N GLU A 87 -7.10 -1.72 -9.80
CA GLU A 87 -7.91 -1.23 -10.91
C GLU A 87 -7.30 0.03 -11.54
N HIS A 88 -6.54 0.79 -10.77
CA HIS A 88 -5.83 1.98 -11.27
C HIS A 88 -4.39 1.67 -11.71
N GLY A 89 -4.05 0.40 -11.85
CA GLY A 89 -2.75 -0.02 -12.34
C GLY A 89 -1.61 0.21 -11.35
N LYS A 90 -1.90 0.33 -10.06
CA LYS A 90 -0.88 0.53 -9.04
C LYS A 90 -0.55 -0.77 -8.32
N PRO A 91 0.72 -1.20 -8.31
CA PRO A 91 1.12 -2.37 -7.55
C PRO A 91 1.08 -2.11 -6.05
N VAL A 92 0.82 -3.16 -5.28
CA VAL A 92 0.60 -3.05 -3.84
C VAL A 92 1.44 -4.07 -3.07
N VAL A 93 2.13 -3.61 -2.03
CA VAL A 93 2.70 -4.47 -1.00
C VAL A 93 1.65 -4.60 0.10
N VAL A 94 1.20 -5.82 0.36
CA VAL A 94 0.19 -6.08 1.39
C VAL A 94 0.87 -6.71 2.60
N ILE A 95 0.63 -6.13 3.79
CA ILE A 95 1.09 -6.70 5.05
C ILE A 95 -0.10 -7.40 5.70
N ALA A 96 -0.05 -8.73 5.82
CA ALA A 96 -1.19 -9.50 6.29
C ALA A 96 -0.76 -10.80 6.97
N ASP A 97 -1.54 -11.22 7.98
CA ASP A 97 -1.33 -12.50 8.65
C ASP A 97 -1.70 -13.68 7.76
N ARG A 98 -2.84 -13.57 7.11
CA ARG A 98 -3.38 -14.58 6.21
C ARG A 98 -3.93 -13.87 4.99
N TYR A 99 -3.37 -14.19 3.85
CA TYR A 99 -3.76 -13.50 2.64
C TYR A 99 -3.62 -14.43 1.43
N ARG A 100 -4.66 -14.46 0.62
CA ARG A 100 -4.57 -15.06 -0.71
C ARG A 100 -4.43 -13.95 -1.72
N LYS A 101 -3.49 -14.10 -2.64
CA LYS A 101 -3.35 -13.13 -3.72
C LYS A 101 -4.65 -13.03 -4.50
N PRO A 102 -5.04 -11.82 -4.91
CA PRO A 102 -6.24 -11.66 -5.72
C PRO A 102 -6.08 -12.36 -7.06
N THR A 103 -7.20 -12.77 -7.66
CA THR A 103 -7.20 -13.34 -9.00
C THR A 103 -6.94 -12.27 -10.06
N ILE A 104 -7.24 -11.01 -9.74
CA ILE A 104 -7.00 -9.88 -10.63
C ILE A 104 -5.60 -9.35 -10.40
N ARG A 105 -4.77 -9.40 -11.45
CA ARG A 105 -3.41 -8.83 -11.46
C ARG A 105 -2.55 -9.32 -10.28
N PRO A 106 -2.41 -10.64 -10.06
CA PRO A 106 -1.64 -11.16 -8.93
C PRO A 106 -0.15 -10.78 -8.99
N GLU A 107 0.39 -10.51 -10.18
CA GLU A 107 1.76 -10.07 -10.38
C GLU A 107 2.02 -8.66 -9.83
N GLN A 108 0.96 -7.89 -9.55
CA GLN A 108 1.06 -6.55 -8.99
C GLN A 108 0.94 -6.53 -7.46
N VAL A 109 0.88 -7.70 -6.83
CA VAL A 109 0.75 -7.80 -5.37
C VAL A 109 1.91 -8.57 -4.79
N PHE A 110 2.57 -7.98 -3.79
CA PHE A 110 3.63 -8.63 -3.02
C PHE A 110 3.16 -8.71 -1.56
N VAL A 111 3.11 -9.92 -0.99
CA VAL A 111 2.59 -10.12 0.36
C VAL A 111 3.75 -10.26 1.34
N LEU A 112 3.71 -9.48 2.42
CA LEU A 112 4.65 -9.57 3.52
C LEU A 112 3.94 -10.04 4.79
N ARG A 113 4.67 -10.77 5.62
CA ARG A 113 4.21 -11.16 6.94
C ARG A 113 4.16 -9.96 7.87
N PRO A 114 3.42 -10.04 8.99
CA PRO A 114 3.36 -8.97 9.98
C PRO A 114 4.74 -8.55 10.47
N ASN A 115 4.87 -7.27 10.77
CA ASN A 115 6.11 -6.66 11.26
C ASN A 115 7.31 -6.95 10.36
N PRO A 116 7.22 -6.61 9.06
CA PRO A 116 8.33 -6.84 8.15
C PRO A 116 9.55 -6.03 8.56
N GLY A 117 10.73 -6.58 8.31
CA GLY A 117 11.97 -5.86 8.50
C GLY A 117 12.26 -4.93 7.33
N ARG A 118 13.28 -4.09 7.48
CA ARG A 118 13.71 -3.15 6.44
C ARG A 118 14.02 -3.86 5.13
N GLU A 119 14.80 -4.94 5.19
CA GLU A 119 15.21 -5.68 3.98
C GLU A 119 14.02 -6.24 3.22
N SER A 120 13.05 -6.82 3.95
CA SER A 120 11.86 -7.40 3.34
C SER A 120 11.00 -6.34 2.66
N LEU A 121 10.83 -5.19 3.30
CA LEU A 121 10.06 -4.09 2.73
C LEU A 121 10.72 -3.55 1.47
N LEU A 122 12.02 -3.29 1.52
CA LEU A 122 12.75 -2.75 0.37
C LEU A 122 12.79 -3.72 -0.79
N LEU A 123 12.94 -5.02 -0.50
CA LEU A 123 12.89 -6.06 -1.53
C LEU A 123 11.55 -6.05 -2.25
N ALA A 124 10.45 -6.03 -1.50
CA ALA A 124 9.10 -6.04 -2.05
C ALA A 124 8.83 -4.80 -2.92
N VAL A 125 9.15 -3.63 -2.39
CA VAL A 125 8.93 -2.36 -3.11
C VAL A 125 9.77 -2.32 -4.39
N ARG A 126 11.04 -2.68 -4.31
CA ARG A 126 11.92 -2.66 -5.48
C ARG A 126 11.50 -3.68 -6.55
N ALA A 127 11.02 -4.85 -6.12
CA ALA A 127 10.51 -5.86 -7.05
C ALA A 127 9.32 -5.32 -7.85
N LEU A 128 8.37 -4.68 -7.18
CA LEU A 128 7.20 -4.12 -7.85
C LEU A 128 7.56 -2.93 -8.74
N LEU A 129 8.50 -2.09 -8.32
CA LEU A 129 8.97 -0.97 -9.15
C LEU A 129 9.62 -1.46 -10.45
N ARG A 130 10.42 -2.54 -10.38
CA ARG A 130 11.06 -3.11 -11.58
C ARG A 130 10.03 -3.71 -12.53
N GLU A 131 9.06 -4.44 -12.00
CA GLU A 131 8.00 -5.03 -12.84
C GLU A 131 7.13 -3.95 -13.48
N ALA A 132 6.80 -2.91 -12.72
CA ALA A 132 6.01 -1.80 -13.24
C ALA A 132 6.68 -1.11 -14.45
N ALA A 133 8.00 -1.07 -14.49
CA ALA A 133 8.73 -0.47 -15.60
C ALA A 133 8.61 -1.27 -16.91
N THR A 134 8.16 -2.54 -16.83
CA THR A 134 8.02 -3.42 -18.00
C THR A 134 6.56 -3.59 -18.45
N TRP A 135 5.63 -3.04 -17.72
CA TRP A 135 4.20 -3.16 -18.03
C TRP A 135 3.73 -2.22 -19.14
#